data_5b1fbd4a5366f35259c1ad5745b1c1f1
#
_entry.id   5b1fbd4a5366f35259c1ad5745b1c1f1
#
_cell.length_a   1.000
_cell.length_b   1.000
_cell.length_c   1.000
_cell.angle_alpha   90.00
_cell.angle_beta   90.00
_cell.angle_gamma   90.00
#
_symmetry.space_group_name_H-M   'P 1'
#
loop_
_entity.id
_entity.type
_entity.pdbx_description
1 polymer ?
#
loop_
_entity_poly.entity_id
_entity_poly.type
_entity_poly.pdbx_seq_one_letter_code
_entity_poly.pdbx_strand_id
1 'polypeptide(L)'
;MQSDENLNRRIFGIHFTPIEIFNEYILPQIQNIIYNYTWIDLYCGEGNLILPILNLIPNQDRQLFFKEHILCYDISPDAVNKAINNAINYGIPEDLAKENIKIRDTLKDYPKINSKYPVFHITNPPYLYLGYIRKHKEASNELIYFTGINKGYQDLYQIALINDLRHGINNMIYVIPSNFLFSDSGTNKIRKDFLRHYKINSCYIFEKKIFDYTGTNVLIANFERTDLLNSKIEFNAYKINSHVEKKKYILYEKNNFKPNNEYYDYIKNNFKKEHLNVKFYLDYRELEENMGNNKVILLNSKNYKHGKYAKETFYVNDILYKKITLNPLFIRTVDTGSLNGKAGLYSIYDEFKADGIFVKGQTYRTNPIQVFIEPELTKNESYKLMKLFNDILRNLRDKTGGDFMTTYKYTDNPKYIRKYLGLKQVKEILTTISIKDLKDIQEAIEQSKHFY
;
A
#
# COMPACT_ATOMS: atom_id res chain seq x y z
N MET A 1 16.98 3.14 26.84
CA MET A 1 15.60 3.59 27.11
C MET A 1 14.89 4.14 25.86
N GLN A 2 15.30 5.26 25.27
CA GLN A 2 14.61 5.82 24.08
C GLN A 2 14.70 4.94 22.81
N SER A 3 15.80 4.17 22.64
CA SER A 3 15.98 3.20 21.56
C SER A 3 15.07 1.97 21.68
N ASP A 4 14.83 1.50 22.90
CA ASP A 4 14.03 0.30 23.14
C ASP A 4 12.55 0.57 23.04
N GLU A 5 12.10 1.76 23.46
CA GLU A 5 10.70 2.19 23.31
C GLU A 5 10.32 2.38 21.83
N ASN A 6 11.22 2.98 21.04
CA ASN A 6 11.04 3.13 19.61
C ASN A 6 11.05 1.79 18.84
N LEU A 7 11.85 0.84 19.31
CA LEU A 7 11.87 -0.51 18.75
C LEU A 7 10.57 -1.24 19.06
N ASN A 8 10.08 -1.16 20.29
CA ASN A 8 8.79 -1.76 20.70
C ASN A 8 7.61 -1.16 19.91
N ARG A 9 7.53 0.16 19.77
CA ARG A 9 6.50 0.82 18.95
C ARG A 9 6.49 0.30 17.52
N ARG A 10 7.66 0.11 16.91
CA ARG A 10 7.79 -0.42 15.56
C ARG A 10 7.40 -1.90 15.46
N ILE A 11 7.70 -2.70 16.49
CA ILE A 11 7.36 -4.13 16.53
C ILE A 11 5.86 -4.32 16.64
N PHE A 12 5.16 -3.50 17.44
CA PHE A 12 3.73 -3.63 17.71
C PHE A 12 2.85 -2.71 16.85
N GLY A 13 3.45 -1.95 15.92
CA GLY A 13 2.69 -1.11 14.97
C GLY A 13 1.97 0.09 15.61
N ILE A 14 2.46 0.58 16.75
CA ILE A 14 1.88 1.69 17.51
C ILE A 14 2.38 3.02 16.93
N HIS A 15 1.45 3.86 16.46
CA HIS A 15 1.74 5.16 15.85
C HIS A 15 0.91 6.25 16.53
N PHE A 16 1.55 7.12 17.30
CA PHE A 16 0.86 8.28 17.86
C PHE A 16 0.57 9.30 16.76
N THR A 17 -0.68 9.76 16.73
CA THR A 17 -1.13 10.75 15.75
C THR A 17 -0.83 12.15 16.30
N PRO A 18 -0.09 13.00 15.57
CA PRO A 18 0.08 14.40 15.93
C PRO A 18 -1.28 15.13 15.98
N ILE A 19 -1.44 16.07 16.93
CA ILE A 19 -2.68 16.84 17.10
C ILE A 19 -3.01 17.70 15.86
N GLU A 20 -2.02 18.06 15.10
CA GLU A 20 -2.13 18.80 13.85
C GLU A 20 -2.97 18.05 12.82
N ILE A 21 -2.89 16.72 12.82
CA ILE A 21 -3.72 15.87 11.95
C ILE A 21 -5.19 16.00 12.29
N PHE A 22 -5.53 16.06 13.58
CA PHE A 22 -6.91 16.34 13.99
C PHE A 22 -7.35 17.73 13.54
N ASN A 23 -6.56 18.75 13.85
CA ASN A 23 -6.93 20.15 13.58
C ASN A 23 -7.08 20.45 12.08
N GLU A 24 -6.18 19.93 11.25
CA GLU A 24 -6.16 20.24 9.82
C GLU A 24 -7.12 19.39 8.98
N TYR A 25 -7.30 18.09 9.35
CA TYR A 25 -7.99 17.16 8.46
C TYR A 25 -9.25 16.52 9.03
N ILE A 26 -9.42 16.49 10.35
CA ILE A 26 -10.57 15.87 11.00
C ILE A 26 -11.55 16.92 11.49
N LEU A 27 -11.09 17.90 12.28
CA LEU A 27 -11.91 18.94 12.86
C LEU A 27 -12.82 19.67 11.86
N PRO A 28 -12.34 20.10 10.67
CA PRO A 28 -13.20 20.74 9.67
C PRO A 28 -14.39 19.90 9.20
N GLN A 29 -14.31 18.57 9.33
CA GLN A 29 -15.37 17.66 8.92
C GLN A 29 -16.44 17.44 9.99
N ILE A 30 -16.12 17.71 11.26
CA ILE A 30 -16.99 17.36 12.40
C ILE A 30 -17.44 18.56 13.23
N GLN A 31 -16.79 19.73 13.13
CA GLN A 31 -17.02 20.88 14.02
C GLN A 31 -18.48 21.35 14.12
N ASN A 32 -19.28 21.18 13.07
CA ASN A 32 -20.68 21.57 13.03
C ASN A 32 -21.65 20.50 13.55
N ILE A 33 -21.16 19.32 13.90
CA ILE A 33 -21.97 18.16 14.31
C ILE A 33 -21.55 17.57 15.64
N ILE A 34 -20.69 18.26 16.41
CA ILE A 34 -20.08 17.72 17.63
C ILE A 34 -21.08 17.25 18.68
N TYR A 35 -22.23 17.93 18.82
CA TYR A 35 -23.28 17.57 19.75
C TYR A 35 -24.24 16.48 19.26
N ASN A 36 -24.10 16.04 18.00
CA ASN A 36 -25.03 15.09 17.39
C ASN A 36 -24.62 13.62 17.61
N TYR A 37 -23.40 13.38 18.09
CA TYR A 37 -22.80 12.04 18.14
C TYR A 37 -22.16 11.75 19.49
N THR A 38 -22.06 10.45 19.80
CA THR A 38 -21.05 9.96 20.72
C THR A 38 -19.79 9.63 19.94
N TRP A 39 -18.73 10.31 20.25
CA TRP A 39 -17.40 10.18 19.65
C TRP A 39 -16.65 9.08 20.33
N ILE A 40 -16.26 8.07 19.57
CA ILE A 40 -15.49 6.95 20.12
C ILE A 40 -14.14 6.85 19.46
N ASP A 41 -13.14 6.40 20.21
CA ASP A 41 -11.87 5.91 19.69
C ASP A 41 -11.51 4.60 20.38
N LEU A 42 -11.51 3.50 19.62
CA LEU A 42 -11.28 2.15 20.14
C LEU A 42 -9.79 1.78 20.17
N TYR A 43 -8.91 2.69 19.75
CA TYR A 43 -7.45 2.55 19.73
C TYR A 43 -6.81 3.89 20.07
N CYS A 44 -7.29 4.53 21.14
CA CYS A 44 -7.16 5.97 21.36
C CYS A 44 -5.72 6.47 21.62
N GLY A 45 -4.81 5.58 22.01
CA GLY A 45 -3.47 6.01 22.39
C GLY A 45 -3.53 7.05 23.51
N GLU A 46 -2.98 8.23 23.27
CA GLU A 46 -2.99 9.38 24.21
C GLU A 46 -4.24 10.28 24.07
N GLY A 47 -5.20 9.90 23.23
CA GLY A 47 -6.48 10.61 23.02
C GLY A 47 -6.43 11.77 22.00
N ASN A 48 -5.38 11.88 21.21
CA ASN A 48 -5.14 13.03 20.32
C ASN A 48 -6.15 13.18 19.17
N LEU A 49 -6.94 12.16 18.87
CA LEU A 49 -7.98 12.22 17.83
C LEU A 49 -9.38 12.51 18.36
N ILE A 50 -9.59 12.50 19.67
CA ILE A 50 -10.92 12.73 20.27
C ILE A 50 -10.90 13.87 21.28
N LEU A 51 -9.95 13.90 22.22
CA LEU A 51 -9.93 14.88 23.31
C LEU A 51 -9.88 16.34 22.81
N PRO A 52 -9.22 16.68 21.70
CA PRO A 52 -9.24 18.05 21.20
C PRO A 52 -10.62 18.60 20.82
N ILE A 53 -11.66 17.76 20.67
CA ILE A 53 -13.06 18.20 20.52
C ILE A 53 -13.46 19.10 21.70
N LEU A 54 -12.93 18.85 22.90
CA LEU A 54 -13.21 19.63 24.11
C LEU A 54 -12.80 21.11 24.00
N ASN A 55 -11.90 21.46 23.09
CA ASN A 55 -11.56 22.86 22.82
C ASN A 55 -12.72 23.67 22.20
N LEU A 56 -13.69 22.97 21.57
CA LEU A 56 -14.88 23.59 20.99
C LEU A 56 -16.00 23.73 22.00
N ILE A 57 -15.86 23.13 23.19
CA ILE A 57 -16.90 23.11 24.23
C ILE A 57 -16.57 24.18 25.27
N PRO A 58 -17.56 25.04 25.66
CA PRO A 58 -17.40 25.97 26.75
C PRO A 58 -16.98 25.24 28.04
N ASN A 59 -16.09 25.84 28.83
CA ASN A 59 -15.49 25.18 29.99
C ASN A 59 -16.54 24.61 30.97
N GLN A 60 -17.64 25.34 31.21
CA GLN A 60 -18.71 24.91 32.11
C GLN A 60 -19.45 23.65 31.59
N ASP A 61 -19.45 23.39 30.29
CA ASP A 61 -20.21 22.31 29.67
C ASP A 61 -19.33 21.08 29.39
N ARG A 62 -17.98 21.19 29.49
CA ARG A 62 -17.05 20.15 29.14
C ARG A 62 -17.24 18.83 29.87
N GLN A 63 -17.54 18.89 31.17
CA GLN A 63 -17.73 17.67 31.98
C GLN A 63 -18.97 16.91 31.53
N LEU A 64 -20.07 17.59 31.30
CA LEU A 64 -21.32 16.98 30.81
C LEU A 64 -21.13 16.44 29.40
N PHE A 65 -20.51 17.24 28.50
CA PHE A 65 -20.20 16.81 27.14
C PHE A 65 -19.31 15.57 27.15
N PHE A 66 -18.22 15.57 27.93
CA PHE A 66 -17.33 14.42 28.03
C PHE A 66 -18.06 13.17 28.51
N LYS A 67 -18.91 13.29 29.53
CA LYS A 67 -19.70 12.19 30.07
C LYS A 67 -20.63 11.56 29.04
N GLU A 68 -21.32 12.38 28.24
CA GLU A 68 -22.36 11.91 27.33
C GLU A 68 -21.84 11.60 25.91
N HIS A 69 -20.72 12.25 25.50
CA HIS A 69 -20.29 12.22 24.10
C HIS A 69 -18.92 11.62 23.84
N ILE A 70 -18.12 11.26 24.86
CA ILE A 70 -16.77 10.74 24.62
C ILE A 70 -16.57 9.38 25.27
N LEU A 71 -16.08 8.40 24.48
CA LEU A 71 -15.65 7.07 24.95
C LEU A 71 -14.34 6.68 24.26
N CYS A 72 -13.33 6.31 25.05
CA CYS A 72 -12.01 5.93 24.56
C CYS A 72 -11.56 4.59 25.13
N TYR A 73 -10.90 3.80 24.29
CA TYR A 73 -10.33 2.52 24.68
C TYR A 73 -8.93 2.39 24.07
N ASP A 74 -8.04 1.75 24.81
CA ASP A 74 -6.75 1.28 24.29
C ASP A 74 -6.31 0.02 25.04
N ILE A 75 -5.51 -0.81 24.39
CA ILE A 75 -4.95 -2.01 25.01
C ILE A 75 -3.81 -1.69 25.98
N SER A 76 -3.13 -0.56 25.78
CA SER A 76 -1.95 -0.15 26.55
C SER A 76 -2.34 0.62 27.82
N PRO A 77 -2.03 0.10 29.03
CA PRO A 77 -2.26 0.84 30.27
C PRO A 77 -1.55 2.20 30.30
N ASP A 78 -0.32 2.29 29.76
CA ASP A 78 0.44 3.54 29.72
C ASP A 78 -0.22 4.58 28.82
N ALA A 79 -0.74 4.17 27.66
CA ALA A 79 -1.46 5.05 26.76
C ALA A 79 -2.77 5.56 27.40
N VAL A 80 -3.54 4.66 28.03
CA VAL A 80 -4.77 5.02 28.77
C VAL A 80 -4.46 6.03 29.89
N ASN A 81 -3.43 5.80 30.69
CA ASN A 81 -3.04 6.73 31.75
C ASN A 81 -2.69 8.13 31.19
N LYS A 82 -1.97 8.19 30.07
CA LYS A 82 -1.68 9.45 29.41
C LYS A 82 -2.95 10.14 28.86
N ALA A 83 -3.87 9.36 28.26
CA ALA A 83 -5.15 9.89 27.78
C ALA A 83 -5.99 10.46 28.93
N ILE A 84 -6.03 9.80 30.09
CA ILE A 84 -6.69 10.29 31.31
C ILE A 84 -6.06 11.62 31.76
N ASN A 85 -4.73 11.68 31.84
CA ASN A 85 -4.04 12.93 32.20
C ASN A 85 -4.31 14.04 31.18
N ASN A 86 -4.36 13.73 29.90
CA ASN A 86 -4.73 14.69 28.87
C ASN A 86 -6.18 15.18 29.04
N ALA A 87 -7.12 14.31 29.38
CA ALA A 87 -8.51 14.71 29.67
C ALA A 87 -8.58 15.65 30.89
N ILE A 88 -7.80 15.36 31.96
CA ILE A 88 -7.68 16.26 33.13
C ILE A 88 -7.16 17.64 32.70
N ASN A 89 -6.19 17.72 31.81
CA ASN A 89 -5.68 18.99 31.28
C ASN A 89 -6.76 19.79 30.51
N TYR A 90 -7.79 19.13 29.97
CA TYR A 90 -8.96 19.77 29.40
C TYR A 90 -10.02 20.18 30.45
N GLY A 91 -9.78 19.95 31.75
CA GLY A 91 -10.69 20.29 32.84
C GLY A 91 -11.70 19.18 33.18
N ILE A 92 -11.44 17.95 32.78
CA ILE A 92 -12.29 16.78 33.12
C ILE A 92 -11.82 16.22 34.48
N PRO A 93 -12.75 15.97 35.45
CA PRO A 93 -12.42 15.29 36.71
C PRO A 93 -11.83 13.89 36.46
N GLU A 94 -10.86 13.50 37.26
CA GLU A 94 -10.13 12.24 37.11
C GLU A 94 -11.06 11.01 37.13
N ASP A 95 -12.02 10.99 38.05
CA ASP A 95 -12.98 9.86 38.13
C ASP A 95 -13.83 9.74 36.87
N LEU A 96 -14.29 10.86 36.33
CA LEU A 96 -15.05 10.88 35.08
C LEU A 96 -14.15 10.48 33.88
N ALA A 97 -12.90 10.91 33.84
CA ALA A 97 -11.94 10.52 32.81
C ALA A 97 -11.73 8.99 32.83
N LYS A 98 -11.56 8.39 34.03
CA LYS A 98 -11.43 6.92 34.21
C LYS A 98 -12.71 6.17 33.86
N GLU A 99 -13.89 6.80 34.01
CA GLU A 99 -15.16 6.16 33.61
C GLU A 99 -15.26 5.99 32.09
N ASN A 100 -14.76 6.96 31.29
CA ASN A 100 -14.93 6.98 29.84
C ASN A 100 -13.68 6.62 29.04
N ILE A 101 -12.50 6.56 29.68
CA ILE A 101 -11.23 6.11 29.07
C ILE A 101 -10.77 4.83 29.73
N LYS A 102 -10.80 3.69 29.01
CA LYS A 102 -10.62 2.36 29.60
C LYS A 102 -9.58 1.50 28.88
N ILE A 103 -8.92 0.64 29.66
CA ILE A 103 -8.04 -0.40 29.10
C ILE A 103 -8.92 -1.52 28.53
N ARG A 104 -8.74 -1.82 27.23
CA ARG A 104 -9.45 -2.93 26.57
C ARG A 104 -8.79 -3.31 25.25
N ASP A 105 -8.67 -4.60 24.99
CA ASP A 105 -8.31 -5.14 23.67
C ASP A 105 -9.56 -5.18 22.77
N THR A 106 -9.82 -4.09 22.07
CA THR A 106 -11.03 -3.92 21.24
C THR A 106 -10.97 -4.69 19.91
N LEU A 107 -9.80 -5.15 19.47
CA LEU A 107 -9.69 -6.08 18.35
C LEU A 107 -10.27 -7.45 18.65
N LYS A 108 -10.13 -7.91 19.89
CA LYS A 108 -10.59 -9.22 20.36
C LYS A 108 -11.96 -9.14 21.02
N ASP A 109 -12.16 -8.11 21.82
CA ASP A 109 -13.34 -7.91 22.65
C ASP A 109 -13.95 -6.53 22.37
N TYR A 110 -14.76 -6.48 21.31
CA TYR A 110 -15.41 -5.24 20.89
C TYR A 110 -16.39 -4.73 21.96
N PRO A 111 -16.31 -3.47 22.42
CA PRO A 111 -17.16 -2.97 23.48
C PRO A 111 -18.62 -2.84 23.03
N LYS A 112 -19.54 -3.19 23.92
CA LYS A 112 -20.96 -2.81 23.75
C LYS A 112 -21.09 -1.33 24.08
N ILE A 113 -21.36 -0.52 23.06
CA ILE A 113 -21.50 0.92 23.21
C ILE A 113 -22.97 1.23 23.49
N ASN A 114 -23.26 1.60 24.74
CA ASN A 114 -24.57 2.11 25.14
C ASN A 114 -24.50 3.63 25.10
N SER A 115 -25.11 4.24 24.09
CA SER A 115 -25.10 5.67 23.91
C SER A 115 -26.50 6.21 23.64
N LYS A 116 -26.75 7.43 24.11
CA LYS A 116 -27.95 8.24 23.81
C LYS A 116 -27.94 8.78 22.38
N TYR A 117 -26.75 8.98 21.83
CA TYR A 117 -26.55 9.56 20.52
C TYR A 117 -26.01 8.52 19.53
N PRO A 118 -26.19 8.72 18.21
CA PRO A 118 -25.51 7.90 17.20
C PRO A 118 -24.01 7.90 17.43
N VAL A 119 -23.36 6.79 17.11
CA VAL A 119 -21.91 6.65 17.31
C VAL A 119 -21.14 7.11 16.09
N PHE A 120 -20.07 7.87 16.31
CA PHE A 120 -19.08 8.24 15.31
C PHE A 120 -17.68 7.80 15.78
N HIS A 121 -17.04 6.94 15.02
CA HIS A 121 -15.70 6.41 15.36
C HIS A 121 -14.61 7.19 14.65
N ILE A 122 -13.70 7.81 15.40
CA ILE A 122 -12.51 8.49 14.85
C ILE A 122 -11.29 7.81 15.43
N THR A 123 -10.43 7.24 14.57
CA THR A 123 -9.33 6.44 15.08
C THR A 123 -8.15 6.31 14.12
N ASN A 124 -7.00 6.01 14.71
CA ASN A 124 -5.79 5.50 14.07
C ASN A 124 -5.48 4.10 14.63
N PRO A 125 -6.02 3.03 14.04
CA PRO A 125 -5.85 1.68 14.56
C PRO A 125 -4.40 1.18 14.40
N PRO A 126 -3.98 0.11 15.09
CA PRO A 126 -2.65 -0.45 14.94
C PRO A 126 -2.41 -1.00 13.52
N TYR A 127 -1.17 -0.79 12.99
CA TYR A 127 -0.73 -1.31 11.69
C TYR A 127 0.32 -2.39 11.90
N LEU A 128 -0.08 -3.65 11.77
CA LEU A 128 0.86 -4.77 11.86
C LEU A 128 0.54 -5.84 10.83
N TYR A 129 1.39 -5.90 9.80
CA TYR A 129 1.21 -6.80 8.67
C TYR A 129 1.47 -8.26 9.04
N LEU A 130 0.56 -9.15 8.73
CA LEU A 130 0.63 -10.59 9.00
C LEU A 130 1.94 -11.25 8.55
N GLY A 131 2.45 -10.84 7.38
CA GLY A 131 3.73 -11.33 6.88
C GLY A 131 4.95 -10.85 7.69
N TYR A 132 4.82 -9.75 8.45
CA TYR A 132 5.83 -9.32 9.42
C TYR A 132 5.75 -10.18 10.69
N ILE A 133 4.55 -10.35 11.24
CA ILE A 133 4.30 -11.17 12.44
C ILE A 133 4.89 -12.58 12.28
N ARG A 134 4.66 -13.21 11.13
CA ARG A 134 5.17 -14.57 10.84
C ARG A 134 6.70 -14.68 10.80
N LYS A 135 7.42 -13.57 10.68
CA LYS A 135 8.89 -13.53 10.60
C LYS A 135 9.55 -13.12 11.90
N HIS A 136 8.77 -12.59 12.84
CA HIS A 136 9.25 -12.03 14.10
C HIS A 136 8.57 -12.74 15.27
N LYS A 137 9.33 -13.56 15.98
CA LYS A 137 8.81 -14.38 17.09
C LYS A 137 8.21 -13.53 18.21
N GLU A 138 8.78 -12.37 18.47
CA GLU A 138 8.32 -11.40 19.47
C GLU A 138 6.90 -10.87 19.22
N ALA A 139 6.46 -10.86 17.95
CA ALA A 139 5.11 -10.46 17.56
C ALA A 139 4.15 -11.66 17.35
N SER A 140 4.56 -12.89 17.64
CA SER A 140 3.79 -14.10 17.31
C SER A 140 2.43 -14.19 18.01
N ASN A 141 2.28 -13.57 19.18
CA ASN A 141 1.00 -13.52 19.92
C ASN A 141 -0.10 -12.81 19.11
N GLU A 142 0.27 -11.88 18.23
CA GLU A 142 -0.67 -11.13 17.38
C GLU A 142 -1.31 -12.00 16.28
N LEU A 143 -0.81 -13.22 16.06
CA LEU A 143 -1.41 -14.17 15.09
C LEU A 143 -2.84 -14.55 15.46
N ILE A 144 -3.22 -14.47 16.73
CA ILE A 144 -4.56 -14.78 17.19
C ILE A 144 -5.64 -13.93 16.52
N TYR A 145 -5.35 -12.67 16.22
CA TYR A 145 -6.31 -11.76 15.58
C TYR A 145 -6.67 -12.16 14.14
N PHE A 146 -5.83 -12.97 13.48
CA PHE A 146 -6.00 -13.40 12.09
C PHE A 146 -6.63 -14.78 11.93
N THR A 147 -7.24 -15.30 13.00
CA THR A 147 -7.87 -16.62 13.02
C THR A 147 -9.40 -16.52 12.90
N GLY A 148 -10.07 -17.67 12.76
CA GLY A 148 -11.53 -17.75 12.71
C GLY A 148 -12.15 -16.88 11.62
N ILE A 149 -13.08 -16.02 11.98
CA ILE A 149 -13.81 -15.12 11.08
C ILE A 149 -12.92 -14.04 10.45
N ASN A 150 -11.71 -13.84 10.99
CA ASN A 150 -10.73 -12.88 10.48
C ASN A 150 -9.74 -13.49 9.48
N LYS A 151 -9.87 -14.79 9.17
CA LYS A 151 -9.00 -15.47 8.20
C LYS A 151 -9.05 -14.80 6.83
N GLY A 152 -7.87 -14.47 6.30
CA GLY A 152 -7.71 -13.84 5.00
C GLY A 152 -7.42 -12.33 5.04
N TYR A 153 -7.67 -11.64 6.16
CA TYR A 153 -7.15 -10.28 6.35
C TYR A 153 -5.64 -10.32 6.59
N GLN A 154 -4.95 -9.24 6.26
CA GLN A 154 -3.48 -9.22 6.20
C GLN A 154 -2.84 -8.19 7.13
N ASP A 155 -3.61 -7.34 7.81
CA ASP A 155 -3.10 -6.30 8.69
C ASP A 155 -4.12 -6.01 9.81
N LEU A 156 -3.67 -5.55 11.00
CA LEU A 156 -4.55 -5.30 12.13
C LEU A 156 -5.59 -4.21 11.84
N TYR A 157 -5.25 -3.15 11.09
CA TYR A 157 -6.23 -2.13 10.73
C TYR A 157 -7.41 -2.69 9.91
N GLN A 158 -7.19 -3.77 9.15
CA GLN A 158 -8.26 -4.43 8.40
C GLN A 158 -9.24 -5.13 9.35
N ILE A 159 -8.74 -5.66 10.46
CA ILE A 159 -9.56 -6.27 11.50
C ILE A 159 -10.35 -5.21 12.25
N ALA A 160 -9.75 -4.04 12.52
CA ALA A 160 -10.45 -2.90 13.09
C ALA A 160 -11.63 -2.46 12.21
N LEU A 161 -11.40 -2.23 10.92
CA LEU A 161 -12.44 -1.85 9.94
C LEU A 161 -13.57 -2.89 9.87
N ILE A 162 -13.24 -4.18 9.80
CA ILE A 162 -14.26 -5.22 9.67
C ILE A 162 -15.03 -5.45 10.97
N ASN A 163 -14.44 -5.16 12.13
CA ASN A 163 -15.14 -5.17 13.41
C ASN A 163 -16.19 -4.06 13.48
N ASP A 164 -15.88 -2.85 13.04
CA ASP A 164 -16.85 -1.77 12.96
C ASP A 164 -18.02 -2.10 12.02
N LEU A 165 -17.73 -2.69 10.86
CA LEU A 165 -18.78 -3.18 9.97
C LEU A 165 -19.70 -4.21 10.68
N ARG A 166 -19.14 -5.17 11.39
CA ARG A 166 -19.88 -6.23 12.10
C ARG A 166 -20.73 -5.68 13.24
N HIS A 167 -20.25 -4.60 13.87
CA HIS A 167 -20.97 -3.96 15.00
C HIS A 167 -21.83 -2.78 14.58
N GLY A 168 -21.98 -2.55 13.27
CA GLY A 168 -22.96 -1.61 12.75
C GLY A 168 -22.62 -0.14 12.95
N ILE A 169 -21.34 0.21 13.02
CA ILE A 169 -20.92 1.60 13.09
C ILE A 169 -21.27 2.30 11.76
N ASN A 170 -22.02 3.40 11.83
CA ASN A 170 -22.52 4.09 10.64
C ASN A 170 -21.52 5.11 10.10
N ASN A 171 -20.88 5.86 10.99
CA ASN A 171 -19.99 6.98 10.61
C ASN A 171 -18.62 6.78 11.22
N MET A 172 -17.58 6.97 10.43
CA MET A 172 -16.22 6.83 10.93
C MET A 172 -15.20 7.64 10.12
N ILE A 173 -14.15 8.12 10.80
CA ILE A 173 -12.94 8.65 10.19
C ILE A 173 -11.76 7.79 10.62
N TYR A 174 -11.11 7.18 9.65
CA TYR A 174 -9.97 6.31 9.89
C TYR A 174 -8.69 6.89 9.31
N VAL A 175 -7.63 6.87 10.11
CA VAL A 175 -6.25 7.07 9.66
C VAL A 175 -5.67 5.68 9.40
N ILE A 176 -5.44 5.31 8.14
CA ILE A 176 -5.00 3.96 7.76
C ILE A 176 -3.93 4.00 6.66
N PRO A 177 -3.15 2.92 6.48
CA PRO A 177 -2.19 2.84 5.39
C PRO A 177 -2.84 3.05 4.02
N SER A 178 -2.22 3.88 3.18
CA SER A 178 -2.73 4.18 1.82
C SER A 178 -2.77 2.95 0.91
N ASN A 179 -2.08 1.87 1.29
CA ASN A 179 -2.18 0.59 0.61
C ASN A 179 -3.61 0.01 0.65
N PHE A 180 -4.47 0.47 1.58
CA PHE A 180 -5.92 0.17 1.56
C PHE A 180 -6.51 0.42 0.16
N LEU A 181 -6.20 1.55 -0.48
CA LEU A 181 -6.63 1.85 -1.84
C LEU A 181 -5.71 1.23 -2.90
N PHE A 182 -4.39 1.32 -2.75
CA PHE A 182 -3.42 1.12 -3.82
C PHE A 182 -2.69 -0.23 -3.82
N SER A 183 -2.90 -1.11 -2.83
CA SER A 183 -2.31 -2.45 -2.87
C SER A 183 -3.13 -3.40 -3.74
N ASP A 184 -2.46 -4.39 -4.34
CA ASP A 184 -3.12 -5.35 -5.22
C ASP A 184 -3.72 -6.53 -4.44
N SER A 185 -2.91 -7.38 -3.84
CA SER A 185 -3.39 -8.63 -3.24
C SER A 185 -3.74 -8.54 -1.76
N GLY A 186 -2.96 -7.78 -0.99
CA GLY A 186 -3.05 -7.76 0.48
C GLY A 186 -4.30 -7.06 1.04
N THR A 187 -5.03 -6.31 0.22
CA THR A 187 -6.18 -5.51 0.65
C THR A 187 -7.45 -5.74 -0.19
N ASN A 188 -7.41 -6.62 -1.18
CA ASN A 188 -8.60 -6.90 -2.01
C ASN A 188 -9.77 -7.39 -1.16
N LYS A 189 -9.52 -8.30 -0.21
CA LYS A 189 -10.56 -8.85 0.66
C LYS A 189 -11.22 -7.75 1.49
N ILE A 190 -10.43 -6.95 2.22
CA ILE A 190 -11.00 -5.90 3.09
C ILE A 190 -11.71 -4.82 2.26
N ARG A 191 -11.17 -4.39 1.11
CA ARG A 191 -11.87 -3.43 0.25
C ARG A 191 -13.24 -3.97 -0.18
N LYS A 192 -13.30 -5.21 -0.65
CA LYS A 192 -14.55 -5.82 -1.12
C LYS A 192 -15.54 -5.98 0.02
N ASP A 193 -15.12 -6.54 1.15
CA ASP A 193 -16.00 -6.80 2.29
C ASP A 193 -16.50 -5.50 2.92
N PHE A 194 -15.66 -4.45 2.98
CA PHE A 194 -15.97 -3.20 3.65
C PHE A 194 -16.67 -2.19 2.74
N LEU A 195 -16.10 -1.90 1.55
CA LEU A 195 -16.62 -0.86 0.66
C LEU A 195 -17.94 -1.23 -0.03
N ARG A 196 -18.36 -2.47 0.02
CA ARG A 196 -19.75 -2.84 -0.32
C ARG A 196 -20.76 -2.17 0.60
N HIS A 197 -20.40 -1.88 1.83
CA HIS A 197 -21.29 -1.35 2.86
C HIS A 197 -21.03 0.11 3.21
N TYR A 198 -19.92 0.68 2.77
CA TYR A 198 -19.54 2.06 3.07
C TYR A 198 -19.18 2.84 1.82
N LYS A 199 -19.67 4.08 1.75
CA LYS A 199 -19.16 5.10 0.81
C LYS A 199 -18.02 5.88 1.47
N ILE A 200 -17.25 6.59 0.66
CA ILE A 200 -16.18 7.49 1.09
C ILE A 200 -16.67 8.91 0.83
N ASN A 201 -16.89 9.70 1.88
CA ASN A 201 -17.34 11.10 1.77
C ASN A 201 -16.17 12.03 1.44
N SER A 202 -15.01 11.81 2.07
CA SER A 202 -13.78 12.55 1.82
C SER A 202 -12.57 11.65 2.06
N CYS A 203 -11.45 11.96 1.39
CA CYS A 203 -10.21 11.21 1.55
C CYS A 203 -9.00 12.14 1.38
N TYR A 204 -8.08 12.14 2.35
CA TYR A 204 -6.78 12.81 2.28
C TYR A 204 -5.69 11.74 2.15
N ILE A 205 -4.91 11.78 1.08
CA ILE A 205 -3.87 10.79 0.78
C ILE A 205 -2.50 11.47 0.93
N PHE A 206 -1.76 11.08 1.97
CA PHE A 206 -0.48 11.69 2.26
C PHE A 206 0.63 11.04 1.44
N GLU A 207 1.20 11.82 0.54
CA GLU A 207 2.38 11.50 -0.22
C GLU A 207 3.66 12.11 0.41
N LYS A 208 3.56 12.57 1.64
CA LYS A 208 4.65 13.02 2.52
C LYS A 208 4.63 12.25 3.85
N LYS A 209 5.77 12.18 4.52
CA LYS A 209 5.86 11.57 5.85
C LYS A 209 5.08 12.40 6.86
N ILE A 210 4.19 11.77 7.62
CA ILE A 210 3.42 12.41 8.71
C ILE A 210 3.65 11.75 10.07
N PHE A 211 4.21 10.55 10.12
CA PHE A 211 4.58 9.87 11.37
C PHE A 211 6.08 9.68 11.47
N ASP A 212 6.67 9.97 12.61
CA ASP A 212 8.13 9.96 12.78
C ASP A 212 8.76 8.57 12.68
N TYR A 213 8.09 7.54 13.16
CA TYR A 213 8.67 6.20 13.32
C TYR A 213 8.23 5.17 12.28
N THR A 214 7.43 5.56 11.30
CA THR A 214 7.02 4.67 10.20
C THR A 214 7.32 5.27 8.83
N GLY A 215 7.73 4.41 7.90
CA GLY A 215 7.79 4.76 6.48
C GLY A 215 6.50 4.46 5.72
N THR A 216 5.41 4.12 6.42
CA THR A 216 4.14 3.76 5.78
C THR A 216 3.39 5.01 5.34
N ASN A 217 3.02 5.09 4.08
CA ASN A 217 2.12 6.12 3.58
C ASN A 217 0.73 5.89 4.14
N VAL A 218 0.04 6.94 4.55
CA VAL A 218 -1.30 6.86 5.13
C VAL A 218 -2.31 7.67 4.34
N LEU A 219 -3.57 7.37 4.59
CA LEU A 219 -4.71 8.18 4.19
C LEU A 219 -5.63 8.42 5.40
N ILE A 220 -6.37 9.51 5.36
CA ILE A 220 -7.50 9.79 6.27
C ILE A 220 -8.75 9.71 5.42
N ALA A 221 -9.65 8.80 5.75
CA ALA A 221 -10.91 8.64 5.01
C ALA A 221 -12.11 8.71 5.95
N ASN A 222 -13.11 9.49 5.51
CA ASN A 222 -14.41 9.56 6.15
C ASN A 222 -15.35 8.58 5.45
N PHE A 223 -15.79 7.57 6.19
CA PHE A 223 -16.68 6.53 5.72
C PHE A 223 -18.08 6.71 6.33
N GLU A 224 -19.08 6.47 5.51
CA GLU A 224 -20.47 6.43 5.94
C GLU A 224 -21.14 5.17 5.40
N ARG A 225 -21.84 4.45 6.29
CA ARG A 225 -22.54 3.22 5.94
C ARG A 225 -23.70 3.53 4.98
N THR A 226 -23.88 2.62 4.02
CA THR A 226 -24.97 2.72 3.03
C THR A 226 -26.01 1.65 3.31
N ASP A 227 -27.27 1.96 3.05
CA ASP A 227 -28.40 1.01 3.21
C ASP A 227 -28.35 -0.09 2.15
N LEU A 228 -27.87 0.23 0.95
CA LEU A 228 -27.73 -0.70 -0.17
C LEU A 228 -26.25 -1.05 -0.41
N LEU A 229 -26.02 -2.24 -0.93
CA LEU A 229 -24.67 -2.68 -1.29
C LEU A 229 -24.13 -1.87 -2.47
N ASN A 230 -22.92 -1.35 -2.32
CA ASN A 230 -22.24 -0.61 -3.37
C ASN A 230 -21.63 -1.55 -4.41
N SER A 231 -21.95 -1.35 -5.67
CA SER A 231 -21.19 -1.89 -6.82
C SER A 231 -20.21 -0.87 -7.40
N LYS A 232 -20.44 0.42 -7.10
CA LYS A 232 -19.65 1.58 -7.51
C LYS A 232 -19.59 2.58 -6.38
N ILE A 233 -18.40 3.16 -6.15
CA ILE A 233 -18.17 4.28 -5.20
C ILE A 233 -17.46 5.40 -5.96
N GLU A 234 -17.88 6.63 -5.69
CA GLU A 234 -17.33 7.82 -6.31
C GLU A 234 -17.04 8.86 -5.23
N PHE A 235 -15.82 9.40 -5.19
CA PHE A 235 -15.43 10.38 -4.19
C PHE A 235 -14.30 11.28 -4.68
N ASN A 236 -14.14 12.44 -4.00
CA ASN A 236 -12.99 13.30 -4.18
C ASN A 236 -11.94 13.00 -3.11
N ALA A 237 -10.69 12.86 -3.53
CA ALA A 237 -9.54 12.78 -2.63
C ALA A 237 -8.61 13.97 -2.84
N TYR A 238 -7.88 14.30 -1.78
CA TYR A 238 -6.83 15.31 -1.79
C TYR A 238 -5.49 14.62 -1.57
N LYS A 239 -4.65 14.58 -2.60
CA LYS A 239 -3.27 14.12 -2.49
C LYS A 239 -2.39 15.23 -1.94
N ILE A 240 -1.70 14.94 -0.84
CA ILE A 240 -0.93 15.91 -0.08
C ILE A 240 0.55 15.55 -0.15
N ASN A 241 1.32 16.33 -0.87
CA ASN A 241 2.79 16.29 -0.94
C ASN A 241 3.36 17.69 -0.66
N SER A 242 4.13 18.28 -1.56
CA SER A 242 4.54 19.69 -1.51
C SER A 242 3.40 20.66 -1.88
N HIS A 243 2.37 20.17 -2.51
CA HIS A 243 1.13 20.88 -2.86
C HIS A 243 -0.07 19.95 -2.62
N VAL A 244 -1.28 20.51 -2.69
CA VAL A 244 -2.53 19.74 -2.58
C VAL A 244 -3.12 19.57 -3.97
N GLU A 245 -3.29 18.33 -4.41
CA GLU A 245 -3.93 17.98 -5.67
C GLU A 245 -5.29 17.32 -5.39
N LYS A 246 -6.37 17.91 -5.91
CA LYS A 246 -7.70 17.30 -5.85
C LYS A 246 -7.86 16.31 -7.01
N LYS A 247 -8.21 15.07 -6.68
CA LYS A 247 -8.44 14.00 -7.66
C LYS A 247 -9.76 13.28 -7.38
N LYS A 248 -10.55 13.07 -8.43
CA LYS A 248 -11.78 12.26 -8.36
C LYS A 248 -11.44 10.80 -8.59
N TYR A 249 -11.93 9.94 -7.71
CA TYR A 249 -11.81 8.49 -7.83
C TYR A 249 -13.17 7.84 -8.06
N ILE A 250 -13.17 6.82 -8.93
CA ILE A 250 -14.31 5.95 -9.18
C ILE A 250 -13.82 4.51 -8.97
N LEU A 251 -14.42 3.84 -8.00
CA LEU A 251 -14.07 2.47 -7.62
C LEU A 251 -15.21 1.53 -8.02
N TYR A 252 -14.89 0.44 -8.70
CA TYR A 252 -15.88 -0.57 -9.07
C TYR A 252 -15.63 -1.89 -8.33
N GLU A 253 -16.68 -2.54 -7.86
CA GLU A 253 -16.60 -3.84 -7.19
C GLU A 253 -15.92 -4.90 -8.07
N LYS A 254 -16.24 -4.93 -9.39
CA LYS A 254 -15.62 -5.84 -10.37
C LYS A 254 -14.10 -5.75 -10.42
N ASN A 255 -13.53 -4.60 -10.01
CA ASN A 255 -12.09 -4.34 -9.91
C ASN A 255 -11.60 -4.37 -8.45
N ASN A 256 -12.35 -5.04 -7.54
CA ASN A 256 -12.07 -5.07 -6.09
C ASN A 256 -11.95 -3.66 -5.47
N PHE A 257 -12.76 -2.71 -5.93
CA PHE A 257 -12.74 -1.31 -5.51
C PHE A 257 -11.34 -0.65 -5.56
N LYS A 258 -10.53 -1.00 -6.57
CA LYS A 258 -9.24 -0.32 -6.81
C LYS A 258 -9.42 0.91 -7.68
N PRO A 259 -8.66 1.99 -7.44
CA PRO A 259 -8.75 3.23 -8.22
C PRO A 259 -7.95 3.17 -9.53
N ASN A 260 -8.14 2.14 -10.35
CA ASN A 260 -7.30 1.85 -11.52
C ASN A 260 -8.12 1.47 -12.75
N ASN A 261 -9.28 2.08 -12.95
CA ASN A 261 -10.15 1.70 -14.06
C ASN A 261 -9.45 1.86 -15.41
N GLU A 262 -8.73 2.96 -15.62
CA GLU A 262 -7.99 3.25 -16.85
C GLU A 262 -6.95 2.16 -17.15
N TYR A 263 -6.31 1.62 -16.12
CA TYR A 263 -5.38 0.50 -16.26
C TYR A 263 -6.12 -0.77 -16.68
N TYR A 264 -7.20 -1.14 -16.00
CA TYR A 264 -7.97 -2.34 -16.32
C TYR A 264 -8.63 -2.25 -17.69
N ASP A 265 -9.18 -1.09 -18.04
CA ASP A 265 -9.77 -0.84 -19.35
C ASP A 265 -8.71 -0.91 -20.45
N TYR A 266 -7.50 -0.38 -20.22
CA TYR A 266 -6.39 -0.52 -21.14
C TYR A 266 -6.05 -1.99 -21.39
N ILE A 267 -5.83 -2.77 -20.32
CA ILE A 267 -5.49 -4.20 -20.45
C ILE A 267 -6.60 -4.96 -21.20
N LYS A 268 -7.86 -4.73 -20.82
CA LYS A 268 -9.01 -5.40 -21.45
C LYS A 268 -9.14 -5.06 -22.94
N ASN A 269 -9.05 -3.78 -23.29
CA ASN A 269 -9.30 -3.31 -24.66
C ASN A 269 -8.14 -3.62 -25.61
N ASN A 270 -6.92 -3.85 -25.09
CA ASN A 270 -5.74 -4.16 -25.90
C ASN A 270 -5.28 -5.62 -25.77
N PHE A 271 -6.06 -6.48 -25.09
CA PHE A 271 -5.71 -7.89 -24.95
C PHE A 271 -5.53 -8.56 -26.32
N LYS A 272 -4.43 -9.26 -26.51
CA LYS A 272 -4.10 -10.01 -27.73
C LYS A 272 -4.30 -11.50 -27.47
N LYS A 273 -4.93 -12.20 -28.41
CA LYS A 273 -5.08 -13.65 -28.34
C LYS A 273 -3.72 -14.37 -28.37
N GLU A 274 -2.82 -13.91 -29.23
CA GLU A 274 -1.44 -14.38 -29.36
C GLU A 274 -0.46 -13.40 -28.69
N HIS A 275 -0.56 -13.29 -27.36
CA HIS A 275 0.25 -12.37 -26.58
C HIS A 275 1.57 -13.00 -26.14
N LEU A 276 2.49 -12.14 -25.69
CA LEU A 276 3.73 -12.54 -25.05
C LEU A 276 3.49 -13.03 -23.62
N ASN A 277 4.13 -14.13 -23.27
CA ASN A 277 4.17 -14.66 -21.91
C ASN A 277 5.54 -14.38 -21.28
N VAL A 278 5.58 -14.36 -19.94
CA VAL A 278 6.83 -14.13 -19.21
C VAL A 278 6.98 -15.02 -18.00
N LYS A 279 8.17 -15.54 -17.85
CA LYS A 279 8.69 -16.14 -16.61
C LYS A 279 9.70 -15.19 -15.98
N PHE A 280 9.83 -15.25 -14.67
CA PHE A 280 10.72 -14.38 -13.90
C PHE A 280 11.74 -15.22 -13.16
N TYR A 281 12.89 -14.64 -12.96
CA TYR A 281 14.02 -15.15 -12.21
C TYR A 281 14.76 -16.30 -12.92
N LEU A 282 16.08 -16.22 -12.84
CA LEU A 282 17.02 -17.33 -12.98
C LEU A 282 17.43 -17.70 -11.55
N ASP A 283 17.01 -18.87 -11.07
CA ASP A 283 17.35 -19.33 -9.74
C ASP A 283 18.78 -19.90 -9.70
N TYR A 284 19.46 -19.71 -8.58
CA TYR A 284 20.81 -20.25 -8.40
C TYR A 284 20.87 -21.79 -8.54
N ARG A 285 19.82 -22.50 -8.13
CA ARG A 285 19.74 -23.96 -8.30
C ARG A 285 19.73 -24.37 -9.78
N GLU A 286 19.05 -23.60 -10.63
CA GLU A 286 19.04 -23.86 -12.07
C GLU A 286 20.45 -23.75 -12.67
N LEU A 287 21.31 -22.87 -12.13
CA LEU A 287 22.72 -22.77 -12.53
C LEU A 287 23.50 -23.99 -12.08
N GLU A 288 23.29 -24.46 -10.84
CA GLU A 288 23.97 -25.67 -10.30
C GLU A 288 23.58 -26.95 -11.05
N GLU A 289 22.30 -27.06 -11.44
CA GLU A 289 21.77 -28.24 -12.16
C GLU A 289 22.16 -28.27 -13.65
N ASN A 290 22.58 -27.14 -14.23
CA ASN A 290 22.88 -26.98 -15.65
C ASN A 290 24.33 -26.56 -15.91
N MET A 291 25.29 -27.11 -15.17
CA MET A 291 26.70 -26.83 -15.40
C MET A 291 27.16 -27.34 -16.77
N GLY A 292 28.15 -26.66 -17.36
CA GLY A 292 28.69 -26.98 -18.68
C GLY A 292 29.94 -26.17 -19.01
N ASN A 293 30.19 -25.94 -20.31
CA ASN A 293 31.40 -25.29 -20.79
C ASN A 293 31.24 -23.83 -21.24
N ASN A 294 29.99 -23.34 -21.34
CA ASN A 294 29.75 -21.97 -21.82
C ASN A 294 29.88 -20.97 -20.68
N LYS A 295 30.85 -20.09 -20.80
CA LYS A 295 31.09 -19.02 -19.83
C LYS A 295 29.99 -17.94 -19.90
N VAL A 296 29.42 -17.58 -18.74
CA VAL A 296 28.50 -16.44 -18.58
C VAL A 296 28.88 -15.62 -17.36
N ILE A 297 28.72 -14.31 -17.47
CA ILE A 297 28.91 -13.36 -16.36
C ILE A 297 27.53 -12.93 -15.88
N LEU A 298 27.16 -13.29 -14.67
CA LEU A 298 25.83 -13.05 -14.11
C LEU A 298 25.89 -12.07 -12.95
N LEU A 299 24.87 -11.24 -12.85
CA LEU A 299 24.65 -10.31 -11.76
C LEU A 299 23.90 -11.02 -10.61
N ASN A 300 24.42 -10.95 -9.39
CA ASN A 300 23.71 -11.44 -8.20
C ASN A 300 22.77 -10.37 -7.67
N SER A 301 21.47 -10.52 -7.91
CA SER A 301 20.44 -9.54 -7.53
C SER A 301 20.22 -9.36 -6.02
N LYS A 302 20.81 -10.25 -5.20
CA LYS A 302 20.76 -10.15 -3.72
C LYS A 302 22.02 -9.53 -3.12
N ASN A 303 23.11 -9.46 -3.86
CA ASN A 303 24.39 -8.93 -3.35
C ASN A 303 24.62 -7.52 -3.88
N TYR A 304 23.97 -6.53 -3.22
CA TYR A 304 24.12 -5.10 -3.52
C TYR A 304 24.93 -4.43 -2.42
N LYS A 305 26.13 -3.95 -2.73
CA LYS A 305 27.01 -3.25 -1.80
C LYS A 305 27.64 -2.03 -2.47
N HIS A 306 27.78 -0.94 -1.73
CA HIS A 306 28.42 0.31 -2.19
C HIS A 306 27.89 0.81 -3.55
N GLY A 307 26.56 0.73 -3.77
CA GLY A 307 25.94 1.22 -4.99
C GLY A 307 26.04 0.27 -6.21
N LYS A 308 26.61 -0.93 -6.05
CA LYS A 308 26.81 -1.89 -7.15
C LYS A 308 26.37 -3.30 -6.77
N TYR A 309 25.93 -4.05 -7.77
CA TYR A 309 25.67 -5.48 -7.63
C TYR A 309 26.95 -6.30 -7.91
N ALA A 310 27.14 -7.37 -7.15
CA ALA A 310 28.23 -8.31 -7.41
C ALA A 310 27.98 -9.08 -8.73
N LYS A 311 29.06 -9.33 -9.47
CA LYS A 311 29.05 -10.18 -10.66
C LYS A 311 29.81 -11.45 -10.36
N GLU A 312 29.28 -12.57 -10.84
CA GLU A 312 29.84 -13.90 -10.65
C GLU A 312 29.97 -14.59 -12.03
N THR A 313 31.03 -15.37 -12.23
CA THR A 313 31.23 -16.13 -13.47
C THR A 313 30.75 -17.55 -13.26
N PHE A 314 29.94 -18.03 -14.19
CA PHE A 314 29.44 -19.40 -14.24
C PHE A 314 29.79 -20.05 -15.56
N TYR A 315 29.83 -21.38 -15.56
CA TYR A 315 29.98 -22.23 -16.75
C TYR A 315 28.74 -23.10 -16.85
N VAL A 316 27.95 -22.93 -17.91
CA VAL A 316 26.65 -23.57 -18.09
C VAL A 316 26.58 -24.39 -19.37
N ASN A 317 25.62 -25.30 -19.44
CA ASN A 317 25.35 -26.09 -20.64
C ASN A 317 24.72 -25.25 -21.77
N ASP A 318 24.65 -25.81 -22.99
CA ASP A 318 24.16 -25.09 -24.17
C ASP A 318 22.72 -24.62 -24.03
N ILE A 319 21.87 -25.40 -23.35
CA ILE A 319 20.45 -25.08 -23.16
C ILE A 319 20.31 -23.84 -22.29
N LEU A 320 20.99 -23.83 -21.15
CA LEU A 320 20.91 -22.68 -20.22
C LEU A 320 21.64 -21.46 -20.79
N TYR A 321 22.76 -21.65 -21.49
CA TYR A 321 23.46 -20.59 -22.22
C TYR A 321 22.52 -19.88 -23.22
N LYS A 322 21.84 -20.67 -24.07
CA LYS A 322 20.84 -20.13 -25.01
C LYS A 322 19.72 -19.41 -24.29
N LYS A 323 19.15 -19.98 -23.24
CA LYS A 323 18.11 -19.37 -22.43
C LYS A 323 18.53 -18.02 -21.87
N ILE A 324 19.73 -17.88 -21.33
CA ILE A 324 20.26 -16.63 -20.77
C ILE A 324 20.46 -15.59 -21.88
N THR A 325 21.16 -15.95 -22.94
CA THR A 325 21.60 -15.00 -23.98
C THR A 325 20.46 -14.50 -24.89
N LEU A 326 19.43 -15.31 -25.10
CA LEU A 326 18.22 -14.89 -25.85
C LEU A 326 17.26 -14.03 -25.01
N ASN A 327 17.45 -13.93 -23.69
CA ASN A 327 16.61 -13.11 -22.81
C ASN A 327 17.43 -11.97 -22.16
N PRO A 328 17.84 -10.97 -22.96
CA PRO A 328 18.76 -9.92 -22.53
C PRO A 328 18.11 -8.82 -21.68
N LEU A 329 16.83 -8.96 -21.32
CA LEU A 329 16.07 -7.93 -20.61
C LEU A 329 15.86 -8.26 -19.14
N PHE A 330 15.76 -7.21 -18.34
CA PHE A 330 15.28 -7.30 -16.95
C PHE A 330 14.19 -6.28 -16.67
N ILE A 331 13.33 -6.60 -15.69
CA ILE A 331 12.35 -5.66 -15.16
C ILE A 331 12.89 -4.99 -13.90
N ARG A 332 12.82 -3.66 -13.87
CA ARG A 332 12.94 -2.84 -12.66
C ARG A 332 11.55 -2.57 -12.13
N THR A 333 11.29 -2.96 -10.89
CA THR A 333 9.95 -2.88 -10.29
C THR A 333 9.74 -1.62 -9.45
N VAL A 334 10.82 -0.98 -9.00
CA VAL A 334 10.75 0.22 -8.14
C VAL A 334 10.51 1.46 -8.99
N ASP A 335 9.53 2.26 -8.60
CA ASP A 335 9.06 3.44 -9.31
C ASP A 335 8.78 4.63 -8.39
N THR A 336 8.54 5.79 -8.97
CA THR A 336 8.06 6.99 -8.30
C THR A 336 6.58 7.26 -8.59
N GLY A 337 6.01 6.61 -9.61
CA GLY A 337 4.66 6.86 -10.12
C GLY A 337 4.53 8.10 -11.01
N SER A 338 5.57 8.92 -11.14
CA SER A 338 5.62 10.07 -12.05
C SER A 338 5.97 9.66 -13.48
N LEU A 339 5.83 10.58 -14.44
CA LEU A 339 6.23 10.37 -15.83
C LEU A 339 7.70 9.94 -15.96
N ASN A 340 8.57 10.42 -15.07
CA ASN A 340 9.98 10.05 -14.99
C ASN A 340 10.25 8.82 -14.12
N GLY A 341 9.23 8.00 -13.87
CA GLY A 341 9.34 6.76 -13.11
C GLY A 341 10.34 5.78 -13.74
N LYS A 342 11.02 5.02 -12.89
CA LYS A 342 12.12 4.13 -13.30
C LYS A 342 11.73 2.66 -13.45
N ALA A 343 10.51 2.26 -13.08
CA ALA A 343 10.05 0.91 -13.36
C ALA A 343 9.90 0.72 -14.88
N GLY A 344 10.27 -0.46 -15.37
CA GLY A 344 10.23 -0.77 -16.79
C GLY A 344 11.19 -1.88 -17.17
N LEU A 345 11.21 -2.22 -18.45
CA LEU A 345 12.16 -3.15 -19.05
C LEU A 345 13.44 -2.42 -19.44
N TYR A 346 14.58 -3.07 -19.21
CA TYR A 346 15.91 -2.54 -19.52
C TYR A 346 16.82 -3.66 -20.04
N SER A 347 17.84 -3.28 -20.83
CA SER A 347 18.89 -4.20 -21.26
C SER A 347 19.84 -4.52 -20.11
N ILE A 348 20.07 -5.80 -19.84
CA ILE A 348 21.01 -6.26 -18.81
C ILE A 348 22.44 -5.81 -19.16
N TYR A 349 22.82 -5.98 -20.41
CA TYR A 349 24.17 -5.62 -20.87
C TYR A 349 24.42 -4.12 -20.78
N ASP A 350 23.46 -3.30 -21.20
CA ASP A 350 23.64 -1.83 -21.21
C ASP A 350 23.78 -1.27 -19.79
N GLU A 351 22.97 -1.77 -18.86
CA GLU A 351 22.97 -1.32 -17.45
C GLU A 351 24.11 -1.90 -16.62
N PHE A 352 24.44 -3.18 -16.84
CA PHE A 352 25.31 -3.90 -15.91
C PHE A 352 26.58 -4.50 -16.56
N LYS A 353 26.69 -4.53 -17.90
CA LYS A 353 27.76 -5.25 -18.60
C LYS A 353 27.88 -6.70 -18.09
N ALA A 354 26.74 -7.40 -18.11
CA ALA A 354 26.58 -8.79 -17.71
C ALA A 354 25.69 -9.53 -18.71
N ASP A 355 25.76 -10.85 -18.77
CA ASP A 355 24.98 -11.68 -19.71
C ASP A 355 23.59 -11.98 -19.16
N GLY A 356 23.44 -12.00 -17.82
CA GLY A 356 22.17 -12.31 -17.15
C GLY A 356 22.16 -11.87 -15.69
N ILE A 357 21.03 -12.16 -15.03
CA ILE A 357 20.79 -11.85 -13.61
C ILE A 357 20.23 -13.08 -12.92
N PHE A 358 20.86 -13.52 -11.85
CA PHE A 358 20.37 -14.62 -11.03
C PHE A 358 19.99 -14.18 -9.63
N VAL A 359 19.19 -15.01 -8.96
CA VAL A 359 18.79 -14.85 -7.57
C VAL A 359 19.20 -16.08 -6.76
N LYS A 360 19.86 -15.86 -5.61
CA LYS A 360 20.18 -16.91 -4.66
C LYS A 360 19.22 -16.86 -3.49
N GLY A 361 18.44 -17.92 -3.30
CA GLY A 361 17.45 -18.04 -2.23
C GLY A 361 16.13 -17.34 -2.53
N GLN A 362 15.51 -16.73 -1.52
CA GLN A 362 14.16 -16.18 -1.65
C GLN A 362 14.10 -15.00 -2.64
N THR A 363 13.07 -14.99 -3.49
CA THR A 363 12.81 -13.92 -4.48
C THR A 363 12.22 -12.64 -3.87
N TYR A 364 11.88 -12.65 -2.58
CA TYR A 364 11.31 -11.51 -1.89
C TYR A 364 12.23 -10.28 -1.93
N ARG A 365 11.67 -9.13 -2.30
CA ARG A 365 12.40 -7.86 -2.48
C ARG A 365 13.59 -7.95 -3.45
N THR A 366 13.49 -8.81 -4.44
CA THR A 366 14.48 -8.90 -5.51
C THR A 366 14.25 -7.77 -6.51
N ASN A 367 15.32 -7.12 -6.93
CA ASN A 367 15.36 -6.14 -8.01
C ASN A 367 16.85 -5.84 -8.32
N PRO A 368 17.32 -5.93 -9.57
CA PRO A 368 16.62 -6.22 -10.82
C PRO A 368 16.21 -7.69 -11.00
N ILE A 369 15.28 -7.97 -11.92
CA ILE A 369 14.73 -9.32 -12.17
C ILE A 369 14.83 -9.63 -13.65
N GLN A 370 15.61 -10.64 -14.05
CA GLN A 370 15.65 -11.10 -15.45
C GLN A 370 14.27 -11.62 -15.85
N VAL A 371 13.86 -11.31 -17.08
CA VAL A 371 12.62 -11.78 -17.69
C VAL A 371 12.92 -12.76 -18.81
N PHE A 372 12.12 -13.82 -18.90
CA PHE A 372 12.20 -14.88 -19.91
C PHE A 372 10.90 -14.85 -20.70
N ILE A 373 10.97 -14.42 -21.96
CA ILE A 373 9.81 -14.18 -22.82
C ILE A 373 9.51 -15.42 -23.67
N GLU A 374 8.25 -15.75 -23.77
CA GLU A 374 7.72 -16.81 -24.63
C GLU A 374 6.63 -16.23 -25.55
N PRO A 375 6.68 -16.53 -26.86
CA PRO A 375 7.72 -17.29 -27.58
C PRO A 375 9.06 -16.54 -27.64
N GLU A 376 10.15 -17.26 -27.98
CA GLU A 376 11.51 -16.71 -28.05
C GLU A 376 11.55 -15.51 -29.02
N LEU A 377 12.23 -14.44 -28.59
CA LEU A 377 12.43 -13.22 -29.37
C LEU A 377 13.88 -13.12 -29.88
N THR A 378 14.04 -12.59 -31.04
CA THR A 378 15.36 -12.12 -31.51
C THR A 378 15.83 -10.93 -30.65
N LYS A 379 17.14 -10.65 -30.71
CA LYS A 379 17.71 -9.48 -30.00
C LYS A 379 17.03 -8.18 -30.39
N ASN A 380 16.75 -7.98 -31.68
CA ASN A 380 16.06 -6.78 -32.18
C ASN A 380 14.62 -6.70 -31.66
N GLU A 381 13.86 -7.79 -31.69
CA GLU A 381 12.49 -7.83 -31.13
C GLU A 381 12.50 -7.56 -29.63
N SER A 382 13.50 -8.04 -28.88
CA SER A 382 13.67 -7.76 -27.45
C SER A 382 13.86 -6.25 -27.19
N TYR A 383 14.67 -5.55 -27.98
CA TYR A 383 14.83 -4.09 -27.87
C TYR A 383 13.55 -3.34 -28.20
N LYS A 384 12.78 -3.78 -29.20
CA LYS A 384 11.48 -3.20 -29.53
C LYS A 384 10.46 -3.44 -28.42
N LEU A 385 10.43 -4.64 -27.86
CA LEU A 385 9.61 -4.94 -26.69
C LEU A 385 9.91 -4.01 -25.54
N MET A 386 11.20 -3.83 -25.21
CA MET A 386 11.63 -2.90 -24.17
C MET A 386 11.07 -1.49 -24.37
N LYS A 387 11.20 -0.96 -25.60
CA LYS A 387 10.70 0.37 -25.96
C LYS A 387 9.18 0.45 -25.84
N LEU A 388 8.46 -0.47 -26.48
CA LEU A 388 6.99 -0.50 -26.50
C LEU A 388 6.42 -0.65 -25.09
N PHE A 389 6.96 -1.57 -24.29
CA PHE A 389 6.54 -1.78 -22.90
C PHE A 389 6.71 -0.50 -22.07
N ASN A 390 7.84 0.17 -22.19
CA ASN A 390 8.13 1.40 -21.46
C ASN A 390 7.25 2.58 -21.91
N ASP A 391 6.89 2.64 -23.19
CA ASP A 391 5.96 3.66 -23.72
C ASP A 391 4.53 3.41 -23.23
N ILE A 392 4.07 2.16 -23.20
CA ILE A 392 2.79 1.78 -22.58
C ILE A 392 2.79 2.20 -21.11
N LEU A 393 3.85 1.88 -20.38
CA LEU A 393 3.96 2.20 -18.97
C LEU A 393 3.97 3.71 -18.70
N ARG A 394 4.61 4.50 -19.58
CA ARG A 394 4.59 5.97 -19.53
C ARG A 394 3.17 6.51 -19.73
N ASN A 395 2.46 6.01 -20.74
CA ASN A 395 1.07 6.40 -21.01
C ASN A 395 0.13 6.04 -19.85
N LEU A 396 0.32 4.89 -19.22
CA LEU A 396 -0.44 4.50 -18.03
C LEU A 396 -0.13 5.40 -16.83
N ARG A 397 1.13 5.82 -16.64
CA ARG A 397 1.49 6.79 -15.59
C ARG A 397 0.82 8.14 -15.82
N ASP A 398 0.84 8.62 -17.05
CA ASP A 398 0.21 9.88 -17.44
C ASP A 398 -1.28 9.89 -17.11
N LYS A 399 -2.00 8.87 -17.55
CA LYS A 399 -3.45 8.75 -17.34
C LYS A 399 -3.86 8.53 -15.88
N THR A 400 -3.06 7.82 -15.10
CA THR A 400 -3.46 7.39 -13.75
C THR A 400 -2.74 8.13 -12.63
N GLY A 401 -1.68 8.91 -12.92
CA GLY A 401 -0.75 9.43 -11.91
C GLY A 401 0.01 8.31 -11.20
N GLY A 402 0.16 7.14 -11.85
CA GLY A 402 0.83 5.97 -11.28
C GLY A 402 0.03 5.25 -10.18
N ASP A 403 -1.26 5.52 -10.01
CA ASP A 403 -2.10 4.95 -8.95
C ASP A 403 -2.43 3.46 -9.16
N PHE A 404 -2.17 2.92 -10.35
CA PHE A 404 -2.26 1.48 -10.59
C PHE A 404 -1.13 0.68 -9.94
N MET A 405 -0.01 1.33 -9.57
CA MET A 405 1.12 0.71 -8.86
C MET A 405 0.86 0.66 -7.36
N THR A 406 1.40 -0.33 -6.69
CA THR A 406 1.30 -0.43 -5.24
C THR A 406 2.15 0.65 -4.56
N THR A 407 1.52 1.48 -3.76
CA THR A 407 2.22 2.43 -2.88
C THR A 407 2.64 1.70 -1.61
N TYR A 408 3.93 1.75 -1.25
CA TYR A 408 4.44 0.90 -0.19
C TYR A 408 5.05 1.68 0.98
N LYS A 409 5.97 2.58 0.72
CA LYS A 409 6.70 3.33 1.75
C LYS A 409 7.16 4.68 1.22
N TYR A 410 7.37 5.62 2.14
CA TYR A 410 8.28 6.74 1.90
C TYR A 410 9.69 6.22 1.64
N THR A 411 10.47 6.97 0.91
CA THR A 411 11.91 6.79 0.84
C THR A 411 12.57 7.72 1.86
N ASP A 412 13.87 7.50 2.13
CA ASP A 412 14.67 8.47 2.86
C ASP A 412 14.82 9.79 2.08
N ASN A 413 14.47 9.79 0.77
CA ASN A 413 14.34 10.99 -0.03
C ASN A 413 12.92 11.57 0.10
N PRO A 414 12.73 12.76 0.70
CA PRO A 414 11.42 13.33 0.94
C PRO A 414 10.70 13.81 -0.34
N LYS A 415 11.37 13.80 -1.50
CA LYS A 415 10.86 14.35 -2.75
C LYS A 415 9.91 13.43 -3.50
N TYR A 416 9.83 12.14 -3.16
CA TYR A 416 8.93 11.21 -3.86
C TYR A 416 8.53 10.00 -3.00
N ILE A 417 7.40 9.42 -3.34
CA ILE A 417 6.93 8.16 -2.78
C ILE A 417 7.53 7.00 -3.57
N ARG A 418 7.77 5.88 -2.89
CA ARG A 418 8.15 4.65 -3.56
C ARG A 418 6.89 3.84 -3.93
N LYS A 419 6.68 3.69 -5.24
CA LYS A 419 5.67 2.80 -5.82
C LYS A 419 6.33 1.55 -6.39
N TYR A 420 5.54 0.51 -6.60
CA TYR A 420 6.02 -0.75 -7.16
C TYR A 420 5.12 -1.22 -8.29
N LEU A 421 5.73 -1.48 -9.43
CA LEU A 421 5.12 -2.25 -10.51
C LEU A 421 5.15 -3.73 -10.12
N GLY A 422 3.99 -4.33 -9.88
CA GLY A 422 3.87 -5.74 -9.52
C GLY A 422 4.20 -6.66 -10.70
N LEU A 423 4.77 -7.83 -10.43
CA LEU A 423 5.06 -8.82 -11.51
C LEU A 423 3.78 -9.30 -12.21
N LYS A 424 2.66 -9.33 -11.50
CA LYS A 424 1.34 -9.57 -12.11
C LYS A 424 1.00 -8.49 -13.14
N GLN A 425 1.22 -7.21 -12.81
CA GLN A 425 0.99 -6.10 -13.73
C GLN A 425 1.92 -6.15 -14.93
N VAL A 426 3.18 -6.59 -14.75
CA VAL A 426 4.10 -6.83 -15.88
C VAL A 426 3.53 -7.89 -16.82
N LYS A 427 3.02 -9.01 -16.28
CA LYS A 427 2.34 -10.05 -17.09
C LYS A 427 1.13 -9.49 -17.81
N GLU A 428 0.27 -8.75 -17.11
CA GLU A 428 -0.94 -8.14 -17.67
C GLU A 428 -0.60 -7.17 -18.82
N ILE A 429 0.41 -6.32 -18.68
CA ILE A 429 0.86 -5.43 -19.76
C ILE A 429 1.38 -6.25 -20.96
N LEU A 430 2.12 -7.32 -20.74
CA LEU A 430 2.63 -8.17 -21.82
C LEU A 430 1.51 -8.88 -22.59
N THR A 431 0.34 -9.12 -21.96
CA THR A 431 -0.83 -9.66 -22.69
C THR A 431 -1.40 -8.69 -23.73
N THR A 432 -0.99 -7.43 -23.72
CA THR A 432 -1.38 -6.42 -24.71
C THR A 432 -0.42 -6.32 -25.89
N ILE A 433 0.63 -7.13 -25.92
CA ILE A 433 1.70 -7.12 -26.93
C ILE A 433 1.80 -8.51 -27.59
N SER A 434 1.84 -8.53 -28.92
CA SER A 434 2.08 -9.72 -29.73
C SER A 434 3.40 -9.62 -30.50
N ILE A 435 3.89 -10.75 -31.04
CA ILE A 435 5.04 -10.76 -31.96
C ILE A 435 4.77 -9.90 -33.19
N LYS A 436 3.51 -9.90 -33.70
CA LYS A 436 3.12 -9.09 -34.85
C LYS A 436 3.37 -7.60 -34.57
N ASP A 437 2.96 -7.09 -33.40
CA ASP A 437 3.20 -5.69 -33.03
C ASP A 437 4.71 -5.34 -33.07
N LEU A 438 5.59 -6.28 -32.70
CA LEU A 438 7.03 -6.07 -32.75
C LEU A 438 7.59 -6.07 -34.18
N LYS A 439 6.97 -6.80 -35.11
CA LYS A 439 7.34 -6.81 -36.54
C LYS A 439 6.85 -5.57 -37.26
N ASP A 440 5.59 -5.16 -37.05
CA ASP A 440 4.99 -3.99 -37.68
C ASP A 440 5.79 -2.69 -37.36
N ILE A 441 6.32 -2.56 -36.12
CA ILE A 441 7.23 -1.47 -35.74
C ILE A 441 8.51 -1.49 -36.62
N GLN A 442 8.97 -2.64 -37.06
CA GLN A 442 10.15 -2.76 -37.94
C GLN A 442 9.89 -2.19 -39.32
N GLU A 443 8.77 -2.56 -39.94
CA GLU A 443 8.38 -2.11 -41.26
C GLU A 443 8.20 -0.59 -41.30
N ALA A 444 7.59 -0.01 -40.26
CA ALA A 444 7.41 1.43 -40.14
C ALA A 444 8.75 2.19 -40.01
N ILE A 445 9.74 1.62 -39.29
CA ILE A 445 11.08 2.22 -39.16
C ILE A 445 11.89 2.07 -40.45
N GLU A 446 11.79 0.95 -41.13
CA GLU A 446 12.47 0.71 -42.41
C GLU A 446 11.92 1.59 -43.54
N GLN A 447 10.59 1.74 -43.60
CA GLN A 447 9.94 2.64 -44.54
C GLN A 447 10.31 4.11 -44.30
N SER A 448 10.42 4.54 -43.03
CA SER A 448 10.82 5.89 -42.69
C SER A 448 12.31 6.22 -43.10
N LYS A 449 13.17 5.20 -43.15
CA LYS A 449 14.57 5.31 -43.58
C LYS A 449 14.74 5.39 -45.11
N HIS A 450 13.74 4.98 -45.85
CA HIS A 450 13.73 5.08 -47.32
C HIS A 450 13.20 6.42 -47.84
N PHE A 451 12.75 7.31 -46.95
CA PHE A 451 12.28 8.67 -47.27
C PHE A 451 13.29 9.78 -46.88
N TYR A 452 14.50 9.40 -46.47
CA TYR A 452 15.64 10.28 -46.28
C TYR A 452 16.83 9.71 -47.14
#